data_6127ba6f64a60b3312123de9c7ccc0c0
#
_entry.id   6127ba6f64a60b3312123de9c7ccc0c0
#
_cell.length_a   1.000
_cell.length_b   1.000
_cell.length_c   1.000
_cell.angle_alpha   90.00
_cell.angle_beta   90.00
_cell.angle_gamma   90.00
#
_symmetry.space_group_name_H-M   'P 1'
#
loop_
_entity.id
_entity.type
_entity.pdbx_description
1 polymer ?
#
loop_
_entity_poly.entity_id
_entity_poly.type
_entity_poly.pdbx_seq_one_letter_code
_entity_poly.pdbx_strand_id
1 'polypeptide(L)'
;MKLGANSVLFGGYPLETAFRCLAMAGYDGIELSAIDGMSEHLVLDRWRELVPEIKQLSATYGLALLAMEQPSRDAAKMEQAMQAAVELGVPIINCGPGGKSDDEASLMQAIDELGELAHKAEHYGITLCVKAHVGQAVYNTPTTLRMMNAITSPAFGVDMDPSHIHRANENPVEAIAAVISRVKHVHIRDCKGRQQGPGKPEEQANGRGDIDLVGYIRVLHENGYTGPLDLEIIGAKAYTIEQCCVIAAESRGHMQACLQACGARSIASR
;
A
#
# COMPACT_ATOMS: atom_id res chain seq x y z
N MET A 1 1.41 -7.77 12.71
CA MET A 1 1.19 -6.72 11.68
C MET A 1 1.91 -5.44 12.09
N LYS A 2 2.63 -4.78 11.17
CA LYS A 2 3.26 -3.47 11.39
C LYS A 2 2.35 -2.38 10.83
N LEU A 3 2.23 -1.25 11.54
CA LEU A 3 1.55 -0.07 11.02
C LEU A 3 2.58 0.82 10.33
N GLY A 4 2.40 1.03 9.04
CA GLY A 4 3.17 1.94 8.23
C GLY A 4 2.30 3.01 7.59
N ALA A 5 2.93 3.90 6.83
CA ALA A 5 2.24 4.85 5.98
C ALA A 5 3.05 5.12 4.71
N ASN A 6 2.33 5.25 3.61
CA ASN A 6 2.91 5.69 2.35
C ASN A 6 3.30 7.17 2.46
N SER A 7 4.50 7.48 2.05
CA SER A 7 5.04 8.84 2.09
C SER A 7 4.28 9.83 1.20
N VAL A 8 3.40 9.35 0.32
CA VAL A 8 2.54 10.17 -0.57
C VAL A 8 1.68 11.19 0.19
N LEU A 9 1.26 10.89 1.43
CA LEU A 9 0.57 11.85 2.30
C LEU A 9 1.36 13.16 2.48
N PHE A 10 2.68 13.06 2.45
CA PHE A 10 3.61 14.20 2.57
C PHE A 10 4.23 14.60 1.23
N GLY A 11 3.60 14.28 0.10
CA GLY A 11 4.14 14.51 -1.26
C GLY A 11 4.39 15.98 -1.62
N GLY A 12 3.93 16.93 -0.82
CA GLY A 12 4.25 18.37 -0.93
C GLY A 12 5.50 18.81 -0.14
N TYR A 13 6.17 17.88 0.56
CA TYR A 13 7.28 18.16 1.48
C TYR A 13 8.49 17.27 1.17
N PRO A 14 9.70 17.63 1.64
CA PRO A 14 10.85 16.72 1.56
C PRO A 14 10.61 15.39 2.28
N LEU A 15 11.25 14.33 1.81
CA LEU A 15 11.10 12.98 2.38
C LEU A 15 11.39 12.91 3.89
N GLU A 16 12.39 13.67 4.37
CA GLU A 16 12.70 13.78 5.81
C GLU A 16 11.48 14.22 6.62
N THR A 17 10.66 15.11 6.09
CA THR A 17 9.42 15.55 6.76
C THR A 17 8.45 14.37 6.95
N ALA A 18 8.30 13.50 5.94
CA ALA A 18 7.48 12.30 6.07
C ALA A 18 8.02 11.38 7.18
N PHE A 19 9.32 11.08 7.18
CA PHE A 19 9.95 10.27 8.22
C PHE A 19 9.73 10.85 9.62
N ARG A 20 10.01 12.13 9.80
CA ARG A 20 9.85 12.81 11.10
C ARG A 20 8.40 12.78 11.60
N CYS A 21 7.44 13.11 10.74
CA CYS A 21 6.02 13.17 11.15
C CYS A 21 5.44 11.78 11.42
N LEU A 22 5.81 10.77 10.63
CA LEU A 22 5.36 9.39 10.84
C LEU A 22 5.97 8.78 12.11
N ALA A 23 7.24 9.05 12.39
CA ALA A 23 7.87 8.65 13.65
C ALA A 23 7.19 9.32 14.86
N MET A 24 6.90 10.62 14.79
CA MET A 24 6.17 11.36 15.84
C MET A 24 4.75 10.79 16.04
N ALA A 25 4.07 10.37 14.97
CA ALA A 25 2.75 9.73 15.05
C ALA A 25 2.81 8.29 15.60
N GLY A 26 4.00 7.69 15.72
CA GLY A 26 4.22 6.37 16.29
C GLY A 26 4.01 5.21 15.31
N TYR A 27 4.24 5.41 14.02
CA TYR A 27 4.27 4.34 13.02
C TYR A 27 5.47 3.42 13.22
N ASP A 28 5.35 2.15 12.79
CA ASP A 28 6.42 1.16 12.86
C ASP A 28 7.34 1.24 11.62
N GLY A 29 6.85 1.86 10.54
CA GLY A 29 7.60 1.96 9.28
C GLY A 29 6.97 2.91 8.27
N ILE A 30 7.55 2.92 7.09
CA ILE A 30 7.17 3.78 5.98
C ILE A 30 7.17 2.97 4.67
N GLU A 31 6.23 3.27 3.80
CA GLU A 31 6.26 2.91 2.40
C GLU A 31 6.76 4.09 1.58
N LEU A 32 7.75 3.83 0.72
CA LEU A 32 8.34 4.87 -0.13
C LEU A 32 7.49 5.09 -1.38
N SER A 33 7.06 6.33 -1.61
CA SER A 33 6.38 6.72 -2.84
C SER A 33 7.37 6.96 -3.96
N ALA A 34 7.25 6.18 -5.05
CA ALA A 34 7.92 6.37 -6.32
C ALA A 34 6.90 6.61 -7.44
N ILE A 35 5.94 7.51 -7.19
CA ILE A 35 4.78 7.78 -8.06
C ILE A 35 5.03 9.04 -8.87
N ASP A 36 5.37 8.87 -10.14
CA ASP A 36 5.65 9.95 -11.08
C ASP A 36 4.52 11.02 -11.06
N GLY A 37 4.89 12.28 -10.93
CA GLY A 37 3.98 13.43 -10.96
C GLY A 37 3.10 13.61 -9.71
N MET A 38 2.96 12.61 -8.85
CA MET A 38 2.19 12.70 -7.61
C MET A 38 3.10 12.92 -6.40
N SER A 39 3.99 11.97 -6.15
CA SER A 39 4.97 12.03 -5.05
C SER A 39 6.19 11.22 -5.44
N GLU A 40 7.29 11.90 -5.65
CA GLU A 40 8.56 11.32 -6.08
C GLU A 40 9.58 11.40 -4.94
N HIS A 41 9.24 10.83 -3.78
CA HIS A 41 10.17 10.72 -2.66
C HIS A 41 11.31 9.75 -2.96
N LEU A 42 11.05 8.77 -3.82
CA LEU A 42 12.05 7.95 -4.46
C LEU A 42 11.98 8.15 -5.97
N VAL A 43 12.86 9.00 -6.51
CA VAL A 43 13.02 9.24 -7.95
C VAL A 43 13.82 8.11 -8.56
N LEU A 44 13.18 7.23 -9.34
CA LEU A 44 13.83 6.01 -9.84
C LEU A 44 15.02 6.26 -10.75
N ASP A 45 15.01 7.30 -11.55
CA ASP A 45 16.15 7.65 -12.42
C ASP A 45 17.40 8.06 -11.63
N ARG A 46 17.25 8.41 -10.35
CA ARG A 46 18.30 8.85 -9.44
C ARG A 46 18.40 8.02 -8.17
N TRP A 47 17.79 6.86 -8.14
CA TRP A 47 17.65 6.07 -6.91
C TRP A 47 18.99 5.81 -6.19
N ARG A 48 20.09 5.61 -6.95
CA ARG A 48 21.42 5.35 -6.37
C ARG A 48 21.94 6.52 -5.54
N GLU A 49 21.61 7.75 -5.95
CA GLU A 49 21.98 8.97 -5.22
C GLU A 49 21.15 9.11 -3.92
N LEU A 50 19.92 8.62 -3.91
CA LEU A 50 18.98 8.75 -2.80
C LEU A 50 19.13 7.66 -1.73
N VAL A 51 19.69 6.51 -2.07
CA VAL A 51 19.84 5.37 -1.16
C VAL A 51 20.54 5.73 0.15
N PRO A 52 21.69 6.45 0.18
CA PRO A 52 22.36 6.80 1.43
C PRO A 52 21.47 7.67 2.35
N GLU A 53 20.79 8.65 1.78
CA GLU A 53 19.87 9.52 2.52
C GLU A 53 18.68 8.73 3.10
N ILE A 54 18.03 7.89 2.30
CA ILE A 54 16.89 7.08 2.74
C ILE A 54 17.29 6.14 3.88
N LYS A 55 18.42 5.46 3.77
CA LYS A 55 18.95 4.59 4.83
C LYS A 55 19.25 5.38 6.11
N GLN A 56 19.84 6.57 5.97
CA GLN A 56 20.11 7.46 7.11
C GLN A 56 18.82 7.93 7.79
N LEU A 57 17.79 8.33 7.02
CA LEU A 57 16.50 8.74 7.55
C LEU A 57 15.81 7.59 8.29
N SER A 58 15.78 6.38 7.69
CA SER A 58 15.25 5.18 8.33
C SER A 58 15.92 4.92 9.69
N ALA A 59 17.24 4.98 9.75
CA ALA A 59 17.99 4.78 10.99
C ALA A 59 17.73 5.90 12.01
N THR A 60 17.73 7.17 11.58
CA THR A 60 17.55 8.34 12.43
C THR A 60 16.18 8.36 13.11
N TYR A 61 15.13 8.04 12.37
CA TYR A 61 13.76 8.08 12.86
C TYR A 61 13.23 6.73 13.34
N GLY A 62 14.01 5.65 13.20
CA GLY A 62 13.65 4.31 13.67
C GLY A 62 12.46 3.70 12.91
N LEU A 63 12.22 4.14 11.66
CA LEU A 63 11.15 3.61 10.81
C LEU A 63 11.68 2.54 9.85
N ALA A 64 11.09 1.33 9.88
CA ALA A 64 11.42 0.30 8.90
C ALA A 64 10.93 0.68 7.50
N LEU A 65 11.71 0.38 6.46
CA LEU A 65 11.26 0.46 5.08
C LEU A 65 10.39 -0.77 4.79
N LEU A 66 9.06 -0.60 4.72
CA LEU A 66 8.10 -1.71 4.66
C LEU A 66 7.79 -2.12 3.23
N ALA A 67 7.62 -1.14 2.37
CA ALA A 67 7.28 -1.31 0.96
C ALA A 67 7.73 -0.10 0.14
N MET A 68 7.57 -0.22 -1.18
CA MET A 68 7.70 0.86 -2.16
C MET A 68 6.48 0.81 -3.08
N GLU A 69 5.87 1.95 -3.38
CA GLU A 69 4.82 2.02 -4.38
C GLU A 69 5.37 2.58 -5.71
N GLN A 70 5.32 1.75 -6.74
CA GLN A 70 5.58 2.12 -8.13
C GLN A 70 4.41 1.62 -8.99
N PRO A 71 3.45 2.49 -9.34
CA PRO A 71 2.21 2.07 -9.99
C PRO A 71 2.38 1.67 -11.45
N SER A 72 3.50 2.01 -12.11
CA SER A 72 3.76 1.67 -13.49
C SER A 72 4.05 0.19 -13.67
N ARG A 73 3.69 -0.35 -14.85
CA ARG A 73 4.09 -1.67 -15.34
C ARG A 73 5.19 -1.60 -16.40
N ASP A 74 5.73 -0.41 -16.64
CA ASP A 74 6.88 -0.25 -17.55
C ASP A 74 8.06 -1.09 -17.07
N ALA A 75 8.54 -1.97 -17.95
CA ALA A 75 9.55 -2.95 -17.57
C ALA A 75 10.88 -2.33 -17.14
N ALA A 76 11.27 -1.20 -17.71
CA ALA A 76 12.51 -0.52 -17.36
C ALA A 76 12.39 0.18 -16.00
N LYS A 77 11.26 0.85 -15.73
CA LYS A 77 10.98 1.46 -14.41
C LYS A 77 10.87 0.40 -13.32
N MET A 78 10.20 -0.72 -13.58
CA MET A 78 10.10 -1.81 -12.61
C MET A 78 11.46 -2.46 -12.34
N GLU A 79 12.32 -2.56 -13.33
CA GLU A 79 13.71 -3.00 -13.14
C GLU A 79 14.47 -2.07 -12.20
N GLN A 80 14.39 -0.76 -12.42
CA GLN A 80 15.00 0.24 -11.54
C GLN A 80 14.42 0.16 -10.11
N ALA A 81 13.10 -0.01 -9.97
CA ALA A 81 12.44 -0.17 -8.67
C ALA A 81 12.93 -1.43 -7.94
N MET A 82 13.05 -2.57 -8.63
CA MET A 82 13.58 -3.81 -8.04
C MET A 82 15.05 -3.66 -7.59
N GLN A 83 15.90 -3.02 -8.40
CA GLN A 83 17.29 -2.73 -8.02
C GLN A 83 17.36 -1.80 -6.80
N ALA A 84 16.55 -0.75 -6.78
CA ALA A 84 16.46 0.17 -5.64
C ALA A 84 15.94 -0.54 -4.38
N ALA A 85 14.93 -1.38 -4.50
CA ALA A 85 14.37 -2.15 -3.40
C ALA A 85 15.40 -3.08 -2.76
N VAL A 86 16.17 -3.81 -3.57
CA VAL A 86 17.27 -4.67 -3.08
C VAL A 86 18.29 -3.85 -2.30
N GLU A 87 18.76 -2.74 -2.87
CA GLU A 87 19.78 -1.90 -2.24
C GLU A 87 19.27 -1.24 -0.95
N LEU A 88 18.01 -0.83 -0.90
CA LEU A 88 17.36 -0.26 0.28
C LEU A 88 16.97 -1.30 1.33
N GLY A 89 16.89 -2.58 0.96
CA GLY A 89 16.33 -3.64 1.81
C GLY A 89 14.81 -3.58 1.92
N VAL A 90 14.13 -3.03 0.91
CA VAL A 90 12.66 -2.99 0.82
C VAL A 90 12.15 -4.32 0.29
N PRO A 91 11.30 -5.05 1.03
CA PRO A 91 10.89 -6.41 0.64
C PRO A 91 9.74 -6.47 -0.36
N ILE A 92 8.97 -5.39 -0.49
CA ILE A 92 7.71 -5.38 -1.25
C ILE A 92 7.69 -4.17 -2.20
N ILE A 93 7.28 -4.42 -3.45
CA ILE A 93 6.91 -3.36 -4.40
C ILE A 93 5.43 -3.49 -4.70
N ASN A 94 4.68 -2.41 -4.50
CA ASN A 94 3.26 -2.32 -4.85
C ASN A 94 3.11 -1.67 -6.22
N CYS A 95 2.29 -2.28 -7.10
CA CYS A 95 1.98 -1.73 -8.40
C CYS A 95 0.48 -1.80 -8.72
N GLY A 96 0.06 -1.02 -9.72
CA GLY A 96 -1.29 -1.09 -10.26
C GLY A 96 -1.41 -2.16 -11.34
N PRO A 97 -2.61 -2.74 -11.57
CA PRO A 97 -2.83 -3.69 -12.64
C PRO A 97 -2.88 -3.02 -14.01
N GLY A 98 -3.09 -1.70 -14.08
CA GLY A 98 -3.32 -0.98 -15.33
C GLY A 98 -4.55 -1.47 -16.08
N GLY A 99 -4.61 -1.16 -17.38
CA GLY A 99 -5.74 -1.57 -18.20
C GLY A 99 -7.06 -0.89 -17.83
N LYS A 100 -8.17 -1.52 -18.18
CA LYS A 100 -9.53 -0.99 -18.02
C LYS A 100 -10.46 -2.03 -17.42
N SER A 101 -11.34 -1.60 -16.50
CA SER A 101 -12.40 -2.46 -15.94
C SER A 101 -13.40 -2.90 -16.99
N ASP A 102 -14.01 -4.06 -16.77
CA ASP A 102 -15.02 -4.67 -17.63
C ASP A 102 -14.56 -4.92 -19.08
N ASP A 103 -13.24 -5.10 -19.27
CA ASP A 103 -12.62 -5.41 -20.54
C ASP A 103 -11.77 -6.69 -20.40
N GLU A 104 -12.28 -7.78 -20.97
CA GLU A 104 -11.66 -9.11 -20.87
C GLU A 104 -10.27 -9.14 -21.51
N ALA A 105 -10.07 -8.50 -22.65
CA ALA A 105 -8.79 -8.46 -23.32
C ALA A 105 -7.75 -7.69 -22.47
N SER A 106 -8.19 -6.57 -21.88
CA SER A 106 -7.37 -5.78 -20.96
C SER A 106 -6.99 -6.56 -19.69
N LEU A 107 -7.91 -7.36 -19.14
CA LEU A 107 -7.63 -8.20 -17.98
C LEU A 107 -6.59 -9.29 -18.30
N MET A 108 -6.75 -9.99 -19.42
CA MET A 108 -5.80 -11.03 -19.82
C MET A 108 -4.41 -10.45 -20.07
N GLN A 109 -4.32 -9.34 -20.80
CA GLN A 109 -3.04 -8.65 -21.02
C GLN A 109 -2.40 -8.22 -19.70
N ALA A 110 -3.18 -7.66 -18.78
CA ALA A 110 -2.66 -7.24 -17.47
C ALA A 110 -2.11 -8.43 -16.68
N ILE A 111 -2.80 -9.56 -16.67
CA ILE A 111 -2.37 -10.79 -15.98
C ILE A 111 -1.06 -11.30 -16.56
N ASP A 112 -0.92 -11.35 -17.89
CA ASP A 112 0.29 -11.82 -18.57
C ASP A 112 1.49 -10.92 -18.22
N GLU A 113 1.36 -9.59 -18.37
CA GLU A 113 2.42 -8.62 -18.04
C GLU A 113 2.82 -8.68 -16.55
N LEU A 114 1.84 -8.78 -15.65
CA LEU A 114 2.10 -8.90 -14.22
C LEU A 114 2.76 -10.24 -13.85
N GLY A 115 2.44 -11.30 -14.56
CA GLY A 115 3.09 -12.60 -14.42
C GLY A 115 4.57 -12.53 -14.77
N GLU A 116 4.92 -11.88 -15.89
CA GLU A 116 6.31 -11.64 -16.28
C GLU A 116 7.07 -10.79 -15.25
N LEU A 117 6.45 -9.72 -14.75
CA LEU A 117 7.04 -8.87 -13.72
C LEU A 117 7.23 -9.63 -12.40
N ALA A 118 6.30 -10.50 -12.02
CA ALA A 118 6.41 -11.32 -10.82
C ALA A 118 7.56 -12.34 -10.93
N HIS A 119 7.74 -12.97 -12.08
CA HIS A 119 8.90 -13.83 -12.33
C HIS A 119 10.22 -13.06 -12.27
N LYS A 120 10.22 -11.83 -12.74
CA LYS A 120 11.39 -10.96 -12.65
C LYS A 120 11.68 -10.59 -11.18
N ALA A 121 10.66 -10.22 -10.40
CA ALA A 121 10.79 -9.91 -8.98
C ALA A 121 11.35 -11.10 -8.17
N GLU A 122 11.02 -12.33 -8.55
CA GLU A 122 11.56 -13.54 -7.94
C GLU A 122 13.10 -13.60 -8.00
N HIS A 123 13.71 -13.20 -9.12
CA HIS A 123 15.17 -13.14 -9.27
C HIS A 123 15.84 -12.11 -8.35
N TYR A 124 15.08 -11.06 -7.98
CA TYR A 124 15.54 -10.04 -7.03
C TYR A 124 15.24 -10.37 -5.57
N GLY A 125 14.50 -11.46 -5.30
CA GLY A 125 14.04 -11.77 -3.95
C GLY A 125 13.02 -10.77 -3.40
N ILE A 126 12.30 -10.05 -4.28
CA ILE A 126 11.30 -9.03 -3.94
C ILE A 126 9.91 -9.62 -4.15
N THR A 127 8.96 -9.27 -3.31
CA THR A 127 7.54 -9.57 -3.54
C THR A 127 6.91 -8.43 -4.35
N LEU A 128 6.38 -8.73 -5.52
CA LEU A 128 5.57 -7.81 -6.31
C LEU A 128 4.10 -7.97 -5.89
N CYS A 129 3.54 -6.95 -5.26
CA CYS A 129 2.14 -6.90 -4.90
C CYS A 129 1.33 -6.08 -5.90
N VAL A 130 0.18 -6.60 -6.30
CA VAL A 130 -0.71 -5.93 -7.23
C VAL A 130 -1.96 -5.47 -6.49
N LYS A 131 -2.26 -4.17 -6.59
CA LYS A 131 -3.44 -3.56 -5.96
C LYS A 131 -4.67 -3.68 -6.86
N ALA A 132 -5.74 -4.29 -6.35
CA ALA A 132 -7.04 -4.19 -7.00
C ALA A 132 -7.49 -2.71 -7.01
N HIS A 133 -7.67 -2.13 -8.19
CA HIS A 133 -7.86 -0.68 -8.34
C HIS A 133 -9.09 -0.36 -9.19
N VAL A 134 -10.05 0.39 -8.62
CA VAL A 134 -11.25 0.85 -9.32
C VAL A 134 -10.90 1.51 -10.66
N GLY A 135 -11.57 1.10 -11.73
CA GLY A 135 -11.37 1.60 -13.09
C GLY A 135 -10.26 0.92 -13.88
N GLN A 136 -9.47 0.05 -13.26
CA GLN A 136 -8.41 -0.74 -13.91
C GLN A 136 -8.85 -2.19 -14.17
N ALA A 137 -8.01 -2.98 -14.83
CA ALA A 137 -8.36 -4.33 -15.27
C ALA A 137 -8.66 -5.29 -14.10
N VAL A 138 -7.89 -5.21 -13.01
CA VAL A 138 -8.18 -5.91 -11.76
C VAL A 138 -8.71 -4.88 -10.77
N TYR A 139 -10.01 -4.97 -10.40
CA TYR A 139 -10.67 -3.92 -9.62
C TYR A 139 -11.65 -4.45 -8.56
N ASN A 140 -11.92 -5.75 -8.54
CA ASN A 140 -12.87 -6.40 -7.64
C ASN A 140 -12.39 -7.81 -7.26
N THR A 141 -13.09 -8.47 -6.37
CA THR A 141 -12.75 -9.82 -5.91
C THR A 141 -12.68 -10.84 -7.05
N PRO A 142 -13.67 -10.93 -7.99
CA PRO A 142 -13.59 -11.88 -9.10
C PRO A 142 -12.35 -11.70 -9.98
N THR A 143 -12.00 -10.48 -10.37
CA THR A 143 -10.82 -10.23 -11.20
C THR A 143 -9.51 -10.47 -10.44
N THR A 144 -9.49 -10.17 -9.13
CA THR A 144 -8.34 -10.49 -8.25
C THR A 144 -8.13 -12.00 -8.16
N LEU A 145 -9.18 -12.79 -7.96
CA LEU A 145 -9.10 -14.25 -7.92
C LEU A 145 -8.61 -14.84 -9.25
N ARG A 146 -9.03 -14.28 -10.38
CA ARG A 146 -8.53 -14.70 -11.71
C ARG A 146 -7.04 -14.45 -11.84
N MET A 147 -6.57 -13.28 -11.44
CA MET A 147 -5.14 -12.94 -11.42
C MET A 147 -4.36 -13.89 -10.50
N MET A 148 -4.86 -14.15 -9.28
CA MET A 148 -4.24 -15.08 -8.33
C MET A 148 -4.11 -16.50 -8.85
N ASN A 149 -5.10 -16.98 -9.59
CA ASN A 149 -5.11 -18.33 -10.17
C ASN A 149 -4.16 -18.45 -11.37
N ALA A 150 -3.94 -17.37 -12.11
CA ALA A 150 -3.10 -17.37 -13.31
C ALA A 150 -1.62 -17.16 -13.00
N ILE A 151 -1.29 -16.29 -12.02
CA ILE A 151 0.11 -15.98 -11.68
C ILE A 151 0.62 -16.94 -10.61
N THR A 152 1.50 -17.86 -11.01
CA THR A 152 2.00 -18.92 -10.15
C THR A 152 3.30 -18.57 -9.41
N SER A 153 4.01 -17.50 -9.82
CA SER A 153 5.27 -17.09 -9.18
C SER A 153 5.10 -16.91 -7.66
N PRO A 154 6.00 -17.45 -6.83
CA PRO A 154 5.99 -17.24 -5.38
C PRO A 154 6.28 -15.79 -4.99
N ALA A 155 6.90 -15.01 -5.88
CA ALA A 155 7.13 -13.59 -5.69
C ALA A 155 5.90 -12.71 -5.97
N PHE A 156 4.81 -13.28 -6.47
CA PHE A 156 3.55 -12.55 -6.64
C PHE A 156 2.76 -12.49 -5.32
N GLY A 157 2.27 -11.31 -4.99
CA GLY A 157 1.34 -11.05 -3.89
C GLY A 157 0.20 -10.14 -4.32
N VAL A 158 -0.78 -10.03 -3.44
CA VAL A 158 -1.89 -9.08 -3.58
C VAL A 158 -1.71 -7.97 -2.54
N ASP A 159 -1.85 -6.73 -2.98
CA ASP A 159 -2.06 -5.58 -2.13
C ASP A 159 -3.56 -5.28 -2.07
N MET A 160 -4.15 -5.32 -0.88
CA MET A 160 -5.59 -5.09 -0.73
C MET A 160 -5.85 -3.74 -0.07
N ASP A 161 -6.52 -2.86 -0.83
CA ASP A 161 -7.03 -1.58 -0.32
C ASP A 161 -8.56 -1.69 -0.15
N PRO A 162 -9.07 -1.67 1.10
CA PRO A 162 -10.49 -1.79 1.36
C PRO A 162 -11.32 -0.68 0.71
N SER A 163 -10.74 0.51 0.50
CA SER A 163 -11.45 1.63 -0.13
C SER A 163 -11.74 1.38 -1.60
N HIS A 164 -10.83 0.72 -2.34
CA HIS A 164 -11.08 0.35 -3.74
C HIS A 164 -12.17 -0.70 -3.86
N ILE A 165 -12.16 -1.71 -3.00
CA ILE A 165 -13.17 -2.77 -2.95
C ILE A 165 -14.55 -2.20 -2.57
N HIS A 166 -14.60 -1.32 -1.57
CA HIS A 166 -15.83 -0.63 -1.16
C HIS A 166 -16.44 0.17 -2.33
N ARG A 167 -15.60 0.90 -3.07
CA ARG A 167 -16.02 1.67 -4.25
C ARG A 167 -16.35 0.80 -5.47
N ALA A 168 -15.86 -0.44 -5.51
CA ALA A 168 -16.28 -1.46 -6.49
C ALA A 168 -17.60 -2.12 -6.14
N ASN A 169 -18.33 -1.62 -5.14
CA ASN A 169 -19.62 -2.13 -4.66
C ASN A 169 -19.54 -3.50 -3.94
N GLU A 170 -18.39 -3.89 -3.47
CA GLU A 170 -18.19 -5.11 -2.68
C GLU A 170 -18.08 -4.82 -1.18
N ASN A 171 -18.14 -5.88 -0.38
CA ASN A 171 -17.85 -5.83 1.05
C ASN A 171 -16.33 -6.09 1.26
N PRO A 172 -15.55 -5.13 1.78
CA PRO A 172 -14.11 -5.32 1.97
C PRO A 172 -13.74 -6.48 2.90
N VAL A 173 -14.58 -6.78 3.90
CA VAL A 173 -14.34 -7.89 4.85
C VAL A 173 -14.47 -9.25 4.16
N GLU A 174 -15.47 -9.41 3.31
CA GLU A 174 -15.65 -10.63 2.52
C GLU A 174 -14.58 -10.76 1.44
N ALA A 175 -14.23 -9.66 0.79
CA ALA A 175 -13.21 -9.62 -0.25
C ALA A 175 -11.82 -10.03 0.27
N ILE A 176 -11.39 -9.46 1.42
CA ILE A 176 -10.09 -9.83 2.00
C ILE A 176 -10.06 -11.29 2.40
N ALA A 177 -11.15 -11.85 2.92
CA ALA A 177 -11.25 -13.27 3.26
C ALA A 177 -11.07 -14.17 2.03
N ALA A 178 -11.65 -13.77 0.89
CA ALA A 178 -11.57 -14.54 -0.36
C ALA A 178 -10.15 -14.60 -0.94
N VAL A 179 -9.35 -13.55 -0.78
CA VAL A 179 -8.01 -13.43 -1.40
C VAL A 179 -6.85 -13.61 -0.42
N ILE A 180 -7.14 -13.90 0.84
CA ILE A 180 -6.19 -13.87 1.96
C ILE A 180 -4.92 -14.69 1.73
N SER A 181 -5.01 -15.81 1.01
CA SER A 181 -3.90 -16.72 0.75
C SER A 181 -2.72 -16.09 0.00
N ARG A 182 -2.97 -15.02 -0.75
CA ARG A 182 -1.95 -14.29 -1.54
C ARG A 182 -1.74 -12.86 -1.08
N VAL A 183 -2.42 -12.40 -0.02
CA VAL A 183 -2.21 -11.05 0.53
C VAL A 183 -0.83 -10.97 1.18
N LYS A 184 -0.01 -10.04 0.71
CA LYS A 184 1.33 -9.76 1.23
C LYS A 184 1.50 -8.32 1.69
N HIS A 185 0.61 -7.44 1.22
CA HIS A 185 0.55 -6.03 1.58
C HIS A 185 -0.91 -5.59 1.73
N VAL A 186 -1.13 -4.56 2.52
CA VAL A 186 -2.43 -3.91 2.67
C VAL A 186 -2.21 -2.39 2.67
N HIS A 187 -2.72 -1.70 1.67
CA HIS A 187 -2.99 -0.29 1.80
C HIS A 187 -4.25 -0.12 2.65
N ILE A 188 -4.14 0.55 3.77
CA ILE A 188 -5.25 0.70 4.70
C ILE A 188 -5.71 2.15 4.78
N ARG A 189 -6.88 2.41 4.26
CA ARG A 189 -7.56 3.71 4.37
C ARG A 189 -9.06 3.51 4.40
N ASP A 190 -9.75 4.50 4.96
CA ASP A 190 -11.20 4.53 4.96
C ASP A 190 -11.75 5.20 3.68
N CYS A 191 -13.05 5.12 3.48
CA CYS A 191 -13.73 5.76 2.36
C CYS A 191 -15.18 6.04 2.77
N LYS A 192 -15.66 7.23 2.46
CA LYS A 192 -17.04 7.61 2.66
C LYS A 192 -17.82 7.51 1.35
N GLY A 193 -18.89 6.70 1.38
CA GLY A 193 -19.70 6.42 0.18
C GLY A 193 -18.97 5.54 -0.83
N ARG A 194 -19.59 5.36 -1.98
CA ARG A 194 -19.16 4.43 -3.05
C ARG A 194 -18.85 5.13 -4.38
N GLN A 195 -18.53 6.41 -4.35
CA GLN A 195 -18.17 7.18 -5.53
C GLN A 195 -16.84 6.73 -6.12
N GLN A 196 -16.58 7.10 -7.38
CA GLN A 196 -15.35 6.74 -8.10
C GLN A 196 -14.09 7.29 -7.43
N GLY A 197 -14.12 8.51 -6.88
CA GLY A 197 -13.00 9.13 -6.19
C GLY A 197 -12.94 8.76 -4.70
N PRO A 198 -11.75 8.81 -4.07
CA PRO A 198 -11.61 8.47 -2.65
C PRO A 198 -12.08 9.58 -1.69
N GLY A 199 -12.53 10.73 -2.20
CA GLY A 199 -12.86 11.90 -1.40
C GLY A 199 -11.65 12.77 -1.08
N LYS A 200 -11.86 13.74 -0.19
CA LYS A 200 -10.78 14.61 0.30
C LYS A 200 -9.81 13.80 1.21
N PRO A 201 -8.55 14.23 1.36
CA PRO A 201 -7.57 13.53 2.19
C PRO A 201 -8.07 13.23 3.61
N GLU A 202 -8.74 14.16 4.27
CA GLU A 202 -9.32 13.95 5.61
C GLU A 202 -10.45 12.91 5.64
N GLU A 203 -11.15 12.68 4.53
CA GLU A 203 -12.22 11.69 4.41
C GLU A 203 -11.67 10.27 4.19
N GLN A 204 -10.40 10.16 3.80
CA GLN A 204 -9.68 8.90 3.63
C GLN A 204 -9.03 8.43 4.95
N ALA A 205 -8.98 9.28 5.99
CA ALA A 205 -8.42 8.93 7.28
C ALA A 205 -9.20 7.78 7.93
N ASN A 206 -8.48 6.81 8.49
CA ASN A 206 -9.08 5.65 9.13
C ASN A 206 -9.99 6.05 10.29
N GLY A 207 -11.24 5.56 10.27
CA GLY A 207 -12.30 5.87 11.22
C GLY A 207 -13.21 7.03 10.82
N ARG A 208 -13.02 7.61 9.63
CA ARG A 208 -13.90 8.69 9.12
C ARG A 208 -14.84 8.26 8.01
N GLY A 209 -14.72 7.04 7.51
CA GLY A 209 -15.54 6.51 6.43
C GLY A 209 -16.57 5.47 6.89
N ASP A 210 -16.95 4.63 5.95
CA ASP A 210 -18.05 3.65 6.10
C ASP A 210 -17.53 2.20 6.17
N ILE A 211 -16.20 1.99 6.17
CA ILE A 211 -15.60 0.66 6.09
C ILE A 211 -15.48 0.03 7.49
N ASP A 212 -15.91 -1.22 7.62
CA ASP A 212 -15.66 -2.02 8.84
C ASP A 212 -14.17 -2.43 8.93
N LEU A 213 -13.34 -1.49 9.39
CA LEU A 213 -11.91 -1.72 9.57
C LEU A 213 -11.61 -2.72 10.69
N VAL A 214 -12.47 -2.85 11.70
CA VAL A 214 -12.32 -3.85 12.76
C VAL A 214 -12.53 -5.26 12.20
N GLY A 215 -13.62 -5.47 11.43
CA GLY A 215 -13.88 -6.73 10.76
C GLY A 215 -12.78 -7.10 9.78
N TYR A 216 -12.28 -6.12 9.03
CA TYR A 216 -11.17 -6.29 8.08
C TYR A 216 -9.88 -6.78 8.78
N ILE A 217 -9.48 -6.11 9.87
CA ILE A 217 -8.30 -6.51 10.67
C ILE A 217 -8.51 -7.86 11.33
N ARG A 218 -9.72 -8.20 11.76
CA ARG A 218 -10.03 -9.50 12.35
C ARG A 218 -9.76 -10.62 11.37
N VAL A 219 -10.21 -10.49 10.12
CA VAL A 219 -9.95 -11.50 9.07
C VAL A 219 -8.44 -11.67 8.85
N LEU A 220 -7.69 -10.57 8.74
CA LEU A 220 -6.24 -10.63 8.60
C LEU A 220 -5.58 -11.37 9.77
N HIS A 221 -5.98 -11.05 11.00
CA HIS A 221 -5.41 -11.63 12.22
C HIS A 221 -5.73 -13.15 12.34
N GLU A 222 -6.98 -13.52 12.15
CA GLU A 222 -7.45 -14.91 12.25
C GLU A 222 -6.82 -15.82 11.19
N ASN A 223 -6.40 -15.26 10.05
CA ASN A 223 -5.69 -15.98 8.99
C ASN A 223 -4.16 -15.85 9.08
N GLY A 224 -3.62 -15.33 10.18
CA GLY A 224 -2.18 -15.30 10.43
C GLY A 224 -1.41 -14.30 9.57
N TYR A 225 -2.05 -13.25 9.04
CA TYR A 225 -1.36 -12.21 8.31
C TYR A 225 -0.42 -11.42 9.23
N THR A 226 0.83 -11.30 8.82
CA THR A 226 1.88 -10.60 9.59
C THR A 226 2.51 -9.43 8.83
N GLY A 227 2.09 -9.21 7.59
CA GLY A 227 2.60 -8.15 6.72
C GLY A 227 2.27 -6.74 7.21
N PRO A 228 2.68 -5.72 6.44
CA PRO A 228 2.42 -4.31 6.74
C PRO A 228 0.96 -3.92 6.47
N LEU A 229 0.52 -2.90 7.21
CA LEU A 229 -0.72 -2.16 6.99
C LEU A 229 -0.29 -0.71 6.78
N ASP A 230 -0.15 -0.27 5.55
CA ASP A 230 0.38 1.04 5.20
C ASP A 230 -0.77 2.00 4.85
N LEU A 231 -0.89 3.08 5.62
CA LEU A 231 -1.86 4.15 5.34
C LEU A 231 -1.51 4.80 3.99
N GLU A 232 -2.44 4.78 3.04
CA GLU A 232 -2.28 5.50 1.78
C GLU A 232 -3.33 6.61 1.68
N ILE A 233 -2.91 7.86 1.78
CA ILE A 233 -3.77 9.04 1.60
C ILE A 233 -3.30 9.82 0.39
N ILE A 234 -4.13 9.94 -0.63
CA ILE A 234 -3.83 10.70 -1.85
C ILE A 234 -4.50 12.08 -1.86
N GLY A 235 -3.95 13.00 -2.65
CA GLY A 235 -4.51 14.33 -2.83
C GLY A 235 -4.05 15.39 -1.81
N ALA A 236 -3.17 15.04 -0.87
CA ALA A 236 -2.74 15.95 0.20
C ALA A 236 -1.56 16.86 -0.18
N LYS A 237 -1.08 16.85 -1.41
CA LYS A 237 0.13 17.59 -1.85
C LYS A 237 0.09 19.09 -1.54
N ALA A 238 -1.10 19.70 -1.51
CA ALA A 238 -1.30 21.12 -1.19
C ALA A 238 -1.72 21.38 0.27
N TYR A 239 -1.81 20.33 1.10
CA TYR A 239 -2.18 20.45 2.51
C TYR A 239 -1.02 21.00 3.34
N THR A 240 -1.35 21.68 4.47
CA THR A 240 -0.32 22.08 5.42
C THR A 240 0.24 20.86 6.15
N ILE A 241 1.44 21.00 6.69
CA ILE A 241 2.07 19.91 7.43
C ILE A 241 1.24 19.47 8.64
N GLU A 242 0.56 20.41 9.29
CA GLU A 242 -0.32 20.13 10.43
C GLU A 242 -1.51 19.28 10.00
N GLN A 243 -2.12 19.56 8.83
CA GLN A 243 -3.21 18.75 8.28
C GLN A 243 -2.72 17.32 7.98
N CYS A 244 -1.57 17.17 7.32
CA CYS A 244 -0.99 15.85 7.05
C CYS A 244 -0.68 15.10 8.37
N CYS A 245 -0.10 15.77 9.37
CA CYS A 245 0.23 15.16 10.65
C CYS A 245 -1.03 14.73 11.44
N VAL A 246 -2.10 15.53 11.40
CA VAL A 246 -3.38 15.17 12.06
C VAL A 246 -3.97 13.91 11.40
N ILE A 247 -4.02 13.85 10.06
CA ILE A 247 -4.51 12.69 9.31
C ILE A 247 -3.69 11.44 9.67
N ALA A 248 -2.35 11.55 9.66
CA ALA A 248 -1.46 10.46 10.00
C ALA A 248 -1.68 9.95 11.44
N ALA A 249 -1.72 10.86 12.42
CA ALA A 249 -1.87 10.50 13.82
C ALA A 249 -3.25 9.90 14.14
N GLU A 250 -4.32 10.46 13.57
CA GLU A 250 -5.69 9.95 13.74
C GLU A 250 -5.82 8.55 13.16
N SER A 251 -5.38 8.36 11.91
CA SER A 251 -5.41 7.05 11.24
C SER A 251 -4.60 6.01 12.00
N ARG A 252 -3.40 6.37 12.46
CA ARG A 252 -2.56 5.47 13.27
C ARG A 252 -3.23 5.08 14.59
N GLY A 253 -3.85 6.05 15.28
CA GLY A 253 -4.55 5.81 16.54
C GLY A 253 -5.77 4.89 16.35
N HIS A 254 -6.55 5.12 15.30
CA HIS A 254 -7.70 4.28 14.97
C HIS A 254 -7.26 2.84 14.66
N MET A 255 -6.23 2.64 13.81
CA MET A 255 -5.72 1.32 13.47
C MET A 255 -5.10 0.59 14.67
N GLN A 256 -4.44 1.32 15.58
CA GLN A 256 -3.97 0.74 16.84
C GLN A 256 -5.14 0.18 17.67
N ALA A 257 -6.25 0.92 17.74
CA ALA A 257 -7.45 0.47 18.46
C ALA A 257 -8.09 -0.76 17.78
N CYS A 258 -8.16 -0.78 16.44
CA CYS A 258 -8.64 -1.96 15.68
C CYS A 258 -7.80 -3.19 15.95
N LEU A 259 -6.47 -3.07 15.91
CA LEU A 259 -5.55 -4.17 16.20
C LEU A 259 -5.70 -4.70 17.64
N GLN A 260 -5.88 -3.80 18.60
CA GLN A 260 -6.11 -4.17 20.00
C GLN A 260 -7.47 -4.87 20.20
N ALA A 261 -8.52 -4.37 19.57
CA ALA A 261 -9.85 -4.97 19.62
C ALA A 261 -9.90 -6.40 19.05
N CYS A 262 -9.00 -6.71 18.10
CA CYS A 262 -8.86 -8.06 17.51
C CYS A 262 -7.81 -8.93 18.22
N GLY A 263 -7.13 -8.44 19.28
CA GLY A 263 -6.05 -9.17 19.94
C GLY A 263 -4.75 -9.27 19.13
N ALA A 264 -4.65 -8.56 18.02
CA ALA A 264 -3.50 -8.56 17.12
C ALA A 264 -2.33 -7.68 17.64
N ARG A 265 -2.57 -6.83 18.60
CA ARG A 265 -1.59 -6.04 19.36
C ARG A 265 -1.95 -6.02 20.84
N SER A 266 -0.95 -6.19 21.69
CA SER A 266 -1.15 -6.06 23.14
C SER A 266 -1.47 -4.59 23.50
N ILE A 267 -2.32 -4.42 24.51
CA ILE A 267 -2.45 -3.13 25.21
C ILE A 267 -1.15 -3.02 26.02
N ALA A 268 -0.31 -2.02 25.72
CA ALA A 268 0.87 -1.77 26.53
C ALA A 268 0.41 -1.57 27.97
N SER A 269 0.90 -2.42 28.88
CA SER A 269 0.77 -2.14 30.33
C SER A 269 1.48 -0.81 30.60
N ARG A 270 0.73 0.19 31.05
CA ARG A 270 1.25 1.48 31.49
C ARG A 270 2.12 1.32 32.72
#